data_6e42f519f88054c9f1eb016248fc6956
#
_entry.id   6e42f519f88054c9f1eb016248fc6956
#
_cell.length_a   1.000
_cell.length_b   1.000
_cell.length_c   1.000
_cell.angle_alpha   90.00
_cell.angle_beta   90.00
_cell.angle_gamma   90.00
#
_symmetry.space_group_name_H-M   'P 1'
#
loop_
_entity.id
_entity.type
_entity.pdbx_description
1 polymer ?
#
loop_
_entity_poly.entity_id
_entity_poly.type
_entity_poly.pdbx_seq_one_letter_code
_entity_poly.pdbx_strand_id
1 'polypeptide(L)'
;MNQADEQYLDIVQKILEIGTWTNNRTGMPAIFLPHQIMKFDLQKEFPILQSKFVAFKTAVKELLWIWQMQSNDVRKLQEMNVHVWDEWAREDGTIGKAYGYQMGRINPYNDVNYNKAMEMLEARQIKSCEQDRNGYVYLSQVDKLLYDLKHNRDNRRMIVSLWNVADLHDMALQPCAYETLWNVQDNKLNCILIQRSGDEGLGIPFNLSQYSSLVYMIAHVSGLEPGMFTHVVNNAHIYKNHVDTLKKQIERSQNLENMKQPKLIINKNVKSFYVYKPEDIQLDNYEHLGKLPMEVSV
;
A
#
# COMPACT_ATOMS: atom_id res chain seq x y z
N MET A 1 9.96 -21.86 2.93
CA MET A 1 9.22 -20.66 3.38
C MET A 1 9.63 -19.51 2.49
N ASN A 2 8.73 -18.61 2.09
CA ASN A 2 9.07 -17.40 1.34
C ASN A 2 9.57 -16.29 2.29
N GLN A 3 10.21 -15.23 1.75
CA GLN A 3 10.75 -14.11 2.55
C GLN A 3 9.65 -13.33 3.28
N ALA A 4 8.42 -13.29 2.75
CA ALA A 4 7.33 -12.59 3.39
C ALA A 4 6.92 -13.28 4.70
N ASP A 5 6.71 -14.61 4.67
CA ASP A 5 6.41 -15.37 5.87
C ASP A 5 7.58 -15.37 6.86
N GLU A 6 8.83 -15.49 6.38
CA GLU A 6 10.01 -15.47 7.24
C GLU A 6 10.11 -14.18 8.06
N GLN A 7 10.07 -13.02 7.40
CA GLN A 7 10.23 -11.73 8.07
C GLN A 7 8.99 -11.37 8.91
N TYR A 8 7.80 -11.65 8.39
CA TYR A 8 6.56 -11.35 9.11
C TYR A 8 6.41 -12.20 10.39
N LEU A 9 6.64 -13.52 10.29
CA LEU A 9 6.51 -14.41 11.46
C LEU A 9 7.59 -14.15 12.51
N ASP A 10 8.79 -13.75 12.12
CA ASP A 10 9.83 -13.29 13.05
C ASP A 10 9.37 -12.07 13.85
N ILE A 11 8.74 -11.07 13.19
CA ILE A 11 8.17 -9.91 13.86
C ILE A 11 7.03 -10.31 14.81
N VAL A 12 6.08 -11.15 14.34
CA VAL A 12 4.98 -11.63 15.16
C VAL A 12 5.49 -12.35 16.41
N GLN A 13 6.48 -13.23 16.25
CA GLN A 13 7.08 -13.96 17.36
C GLN A 13 7.77 -13.01 18.35
N LYS A 14 8.57 -12.06 17.88
CA LYS A 14 9.20 -11.04 18.72
C LYS A 14 8.21 -10.20 19.51
N ILE A 15 7.09 -9.77 18.85
CA ILE A 15 6.03 -9.03 19.56
C ILE A 15 5.45 -9.88 20.69
N LEU A 16 5.18 -11.16 20.46
CA LEU A 16 4.61 -12.07 21.46
C LEU A 16 5.58 -12.36 22.62
N GLU A 17 6.89 -12.38 22.38
CA GLU A 17 7.92 -12.71 23.37
C GLU A 17 8.35 -11.51 24.20
N ILE A 18 8.59 -10.36 23.59
CA ILE A 18 9.22 -9.20 24.22
C ILE A 18 8.42 -7.91 24.09
N GLY A 19 7.24 -7.93 23.46
CA GLY A 19 6.39 -6.76 23.29
C GLY A 19 5.81 -6.25 24.61
N THR A 20 5.33 -5.02 24.59
CA THR A 20 4.71 -4.35 25.74
C THR A 20 3.21 -4.21 25.53
N TRP A 21 2.44 -4.61 26.55
CA TRP A 21 0.98 -4.42 26.54
C TRP A 21 0.60 -2.96 26.74
N THR A 22 -0.35 -2.50 25.96
CA THR A 22 -0.87 -1.13 26.02
C THR A 22 -2.38 -1.10 25.79
N ASN A 23 -3.03 -0.13 26.41
CA ASN A 23 -4.39 0.25 26.07
C ASN A 23 -4.34 1.25 24.90
N ASN A 24 -5.39 1.27 24.12
CA ASN A 24 -5.52 2.16 22.95
C ASN A 24 -6.97 2.61 22.77
N ARG A 25 -7.23 3.44 21.74
CA ARG A 25 -8.55 4.04 21.48
C ARG A 25 -9.66 3.03 21.18
N THR A 26 -9.33 1.82 20.70
CA THR A 26 -10.33 0.79 20.36
C THR A 26 -10.89 0.08 21.58
N GLY A 27 -10.33 0.31 22.77
CA GLY A 27 -10.69 -0.42 23.99
C GLY A 27 -10.16 -1.86 24.05
N MET A 28 -9.67 -2.44 22.92
CA MET A 28 -9.05 -3.76 22.87
C MET A 28 -7.55 -3.64 23.17
N PRO A 29 -7.04 -4.21 24.29
CA PRO A 29 -5.60 -4.17 24.59
C PRO A 29 -4.78 -4.76 23.44
N ALA A 30 -3.58 -4.21 23.22
CA ALA A 30 -2.65 -4.71 22.24
C ALA A 30 -1.24 -4.84 22.82
N ILE A 31 -0.50 -5.85 22.39
CA ILE A 31 0.93 -5.98 22.63
C ILE A 31 1.67 -5.44 21.40
N PHE A 32 2.68 -4.60 21.59
CA PHE A 32 3.40 -3.96 20.49
C PHE A 32 4.91 -3.99 20.66
N LEU A 33 5.59 -3.88 19.52
CA LEU A 33 7.04 -3.69 19.45
C LEU A 33 7.32 -2.53 18.47
N PRO A 34 8.15 -1.53 18.85
CA PRO A 34 8.41 -0.39 17.98
C PRO A 34 9.37 -0.72 16.83
N HIS A 35 9.29 0.08 15.75
CA HIS A 35 10.27 0.20 14.69
C HIS A 35 10.62 -1.13 13.98
N GLN A 36 9.61 -1.85 13.52
CA GLN A 36 9.82 -3.06 12.73
C GLN A 36 10.03 -2.72 11.26
N ILE A 37 10.92 -3.48 10.61
CA ILE A 37 11.28 -3.26 9.19
C ILE A 37 11.32 -4.60 8.48
N MET A 38 10.64 -4.67 7.33
CA MET A 38 10.73 -5.77 6.37
C MET A 38 11.28 -5.26 5.05
N LYS A 39 12.13 -6.06 4.36
CA LYS A 39 12.75 -5.70 3.08
C LYS A 39 12.62 -6.83 2.09
N PHE A 40 12.17 -6.53 0.87
CA PHE A 40 11.90 -7.50 -0.17
C PHE A 40 12.54 -7.09 -1.50
N ASP A 41 13.26 -7.99 -2.10
CA ASP A 41 13.71 -7.88 -3.48
C ASP A 41 12.60 -8.41 -4.41
N LEU A 42 11.84 -7.48 -5.01
CA LEU A 42 10.69 -7.81 -5.84
C LEU A 42 11.04 -8.53 -7.15
N GLN A 43 12.33 -8.63 -7.49
CA GLN A 43 12.77 -9.44 -8.63
C GLN A 43 12.88 -10.93 -8.29
N LYS A 44 13.01 -11.27 -7.02
CA LYS A 44 13.12 -12.66 -6.57
C LYS A 44 11.77 -13.29 -6.33
N GLU A 45 10.90 -12.61 -5.60
CA GLU A 45 9.57 -13.10 -5.25
C GLU A 45 8.59 -11.96 -5.02
N PHE A 46 7.30 -12.27 -5.11
CA PHE A 46 6.25 -11.35 -4.68
C PHE A 46 5.91 -11.58 -3.21
N PRO A 47 6.03 -10.55 -2.34
CA PRO A 47 5.82 -10.72 -0.91
C PRO A 47 4.32 -10.80 -0.57
N ILE A 48 3.85 -12.03 -0.37
CA ILE A 48 2.52 -12.35 0.14
C ILE A 48 2.62 -13.56 1.07
N LEU A 49 1.88 -13.56 2.17
CA LEU A 49 1.93 -14.65 3.14
C LEU A 49 1.28 -15.92 2.58
N GLN A 50 1.96 -17.05 2.77
CA GLN A 50 1.45 -18.40 2.50
C GLN A 50 1.04 -19.11 3.80
N SER A 51 1.53 -18.65 4.96
CA SER A 51 1.12 -19.15 6.28
C SER A 51 -0.36 -18.94 6.58
N LYS A 52 -0.99 -17.96 5.92
CA LYS A 52 -2.44 -17.76 5.90
C LYS A 52 -2.91 -17.20 4.56
N PHE A 53 -4.18 -17.39 4.26
CA PHE A 53 -4.82 -16.74 3.12
C PHE A 53 -4.85 -15.22 3.29
N VAL A 54 -4.37 -14.49 2.29
CA VAL A 54 -4.51 -13.04 2.15
C VAL A 54 -5.47 -12.74 1.00
N ALA A 55 -6.47 -11.91 1.24
CA ALA A 55 -7.49 -11.54 0.24
C ALA A 55 -6.92 -10.58 -0.82
N PHE A 56 -5.98 -11.06 -1.64
CA PHE A 56 -5.19 -10.28 -2.58
C PHE A 56 -6.04 -9.44 -3.53
N LYS A 57 -7.11 -10.01 -4.11
CA LYS A 57 -8.01 -9.27 -5.01
C LYS A 57 -8.68 -8.09 -4.32
N THR A 58 -9.03 -8.23 -3.05
CA THR A 58 -9.58 -7.14 -2.23
C THR A 58 -8.53 -6.06 -2.00
N ALA A 59 -7.28 -6.45 -1.69
CA ALA A 59 -6.16 -5.52 -1.52
C ALA A 59 -5.89 -4.70 -2.79
N VAL A 60 -5.91 -5.35 -3.96
CA VAL A 60 -5.73 -4.66 -5.25
C VAL A 60 -6.88 -3.68 -5.54
N LYS A 61 -8.14 -4.07 -5.28
CA LYS A 61 -9.29 -3.18 -5.50
C LYS A 61 -9.23 -1.94 -4.60
N GLU A 62 -8.87 -2.10 -3.33
CA GLU A 62 -8.66 -1.00 -2.40
C GLU A 62 -7.50 -0.10 -2.84
N LEU A 63 -6.37 -0.69 -3.29
CA LEU A 63 -5.24 0.06 -3.84
C LEU A 63 -5.67 0.95 -5.01
N LEU A 64 -6.42 0.39 -5.97
CA LEU A 64 -6.94 1.14 -7.11
C LEU A 64 -7.90 2.26 -6.68
N TRP A 65 -8.73 2.01 -5.68
CA TRP A 65 -9.63 3.02 -5.13
C TRP A 65 -8.85 4.20 -4.51
N ILE A 66 -7.78 3.93 -3.75
CA ILE A 66 -6.96 4.96 -3.10
C ILE A 66 -6.10 5.70 -4.15
N TRP A 67 -5.28 4.97 -4.92
CA TRP A 67 -4.22 5.54 -5.73
C TRP A 67 -4.67 5.93 -7.14
N GLN A 68 -5.48 5.09 -7.79
CA GLN A 68 -5.90 5.29 -9.17
C GLN A 68 -7.18 6.12 -9.25
N MET A 69 -8.25 5.72 -8.54
CA MET A 69 -9.51 6.47 -8.52
C MET A 69 -9.37 7.75 -7.73
N GLN A 70 -8.44 7.80 -6.75
CA GLN A 70 -8.24 8.94 -5.86
C GLN A 70 -9.54 9.30 -5.14
N SER A 71 -10.23 8.29 -4.64
CA SER A 71 -11.57 8.42 -4.09
C SER A 71 -11.58 8.15 -2.58
N ASN A 72 -12.48 8.82 -1.88
CA ASN A 72 -12.83 8.60 -0.48
C ASN A 72 -14.29 8.09 -0.34
N ASP A 73 -14.99 7.83 -1.44
CA ASP A 73 -16.36 7.34 -1.47
C ASP A 73 -16.37 5.81 -1.34
N VAL A 74 -16.86 5.32 -0.19
CA VAL A 74 -16.91 3.89 0.15
C VAL A 74 -17.87 3.11 -0.77
N ARG A 75 -18.90 3.75 -1.31
CA ARG A 75 -19.86 3.11 -2.22
C ARG A 75 -19.18 2.54 -3.46
N LYS A 76 -18.11 3.17 -3.94
CA LYS A 76 -17.31 2.65 -5.06
C LYS A 76 -16.57 1.36 -4.72
N LEU A 77 -16.18 1.15 -3.46
CA LEU A 77 -15.64 -0.12 -2.99
C LEU A 77 -16.74 -1.19 -2.88
N GLN A 78 -17.89 -0.81 -2.35
CA GLN A 78 -19.05 -1.70 -2.23
C GLN A 78 -19.52 -2.20 -3.61
N GLU A 79 -19.54 -1.34 -4.64
CA GLU A 79 -19.80 -1.74 -6.04
C GLU A 79 -18.80 -2.77 -6.57
N MET A 80 -17.57 -2.77 -6.05
CA MET A 80 -16.55 -3.78 -6.34
C MET A 80 -16.62 -5.00 -5.39
N ASN A 81 -17.65 -5.10 -4.55
CA ASN A 81 -17.77 -6.11 -3.49
C ASN A 81 -16.58 -6.11 -2.53
N VAL A 82 -16.22 -4.93 -2.02
CA VAL A 82 -15.18 -4.70 -1.00
C VAL A 82 -15.80 -3.92 0.15
N HIS A 83 -15.73 -4.48 1.36
CA HIS A 83 -16.42 -4.00 2.56
C HIS A 83 -15.48 -3.63 3.71
N VAL A 84 -14.19 -3.51 3.43
CA VAL A 84 -13.15 -3.25 4.46
C VAL A 84 -13.22 -1.85 5.06
N TRP A 85 -14.04 -0.96 4.49
CA TRP A 85 -14.22 0.43 4.93
C TRP A 85 -15.63 0.75 5.42
N ASP A 86 -16.56 -0.22 5.44
CA ASP A 86 -17.97 0.03 5.79
C ASP A 86 -18.13 0.61 7.19
N GLU A 87 -17.33 0.17 8.18
CA GLU A 87 -17.40 0.66 9.56
C GLU A 87 -16.90 2.10 9.74
N TRP A 88 -16.15 2.63 8.78
CA TRP A 88 -15.64 4.01 8.78
C TRP A 88 -16.42 4.94 7.83
N ALA A 89 -17.43 4.39 7.13
CA ALA A 89 -18.27 5.18 6.25
C ALA A 89 -19.12 6.17 7.06
N ARG A 90 -19.06 7.45 6.70
CA ARG A 90 -19.88 8.50 7.26
C ARG A 90 -21.28 8.50 6.62
N GLU A 91 -22.20 9.33 7.12
CA GLU A 91 -23.55 9.48 6.57
C GLU A 91 -23.56 9.90 5.09
N ASP A 92 -22.56 10.67 4.65
CA ASP A 92 -22.37 11.07 3.25
C ASP A 92 -21.80 9.95 2.35
N GLY A 93 -21.51 8.79 2.90
CA GLY A 93 -20.91 7.63 2.21
C GLY A 93 -19.40 7.74 2.00
N THR A 94 -18.72 8.72 2.61
CA THR A 94 -17.27 8.91 2.47
C THR A 94 -16.52 8.59 3.76
N ILE A 95 -15.18 8.52 3.66
CA ILE A 95 -14.28 8.49 4.81
C ILE A 95 -13.67 9.88 5.13
N GLY A 96 -14.31 10.95 4.67
CA GLY A 96 -13.81 12.32 4.79
C GLY A 96 -12.58 12.57 3.97
N LYS A 97 -11.68 13.46 4.45
CA LYS A 97 -10.47 13.84 3.71
C LYS A 97 -9.31 12.85 3.81
N ALA A 98 -9.63 11.57 4.02
CA ALA A 98 -8.63 10.51 4.19
C ALA A 98 -8.24 9.84 2.86
N TYR A 99 -7.08 9.17 2.85
CA TYR A 99 -6.57 8.30 1.79
C TYR A 99 -6.71 8.86 0.35
N GLY A 100 -7.67 8.36 -0.43
CA GLY A 100 -7.85 8.75 -1.83
C GLY A 100 -8.12 10.23 -2.03
N TYR A 101 -8.74 10.91 -1.06
CA TYR A 101 -8.89 12.37 -1.09
C TYR A 101 -7.52 13.08 -1.13
N GLN A 102 -6.58 12.67 -0.29
CA GLN A 102 -5.24 13.26 -0.27
C GLN A 102 -4.44 12.92 -1.53
N MET A 103 -4.66 11.75 -2.13
CA MET A 103 -4.05 11.37 -3.40
C MET A 103 -4.53 12.24 -4.56
N GLY A 104 -5.81 12.62 -4.57
CA GLY A 104 -6.41 13.45 -5.61
C GLY A 104 -6.22 14.96 -5.41
N ARG A 105 -5.68 15.38 -4.26
CA ARG A 105 -5.45 16.79 -3.97
C ARG A 105 -4.43 17.38 -4.94
N ILE A 106 -4.80 18.48 -5.57
CA ILE A 106 -3.96 19.20 -6.52
C ILE A 106 -3.03 20.14 -5.77
N ASN A 107 -1.75 20.10 -6.08
CA ASN A 107 -0.70 20.87 -5.42
C ASN A 107 0.17 21.62 -6.46
N PRO A 108 0.68 22.83 -6.14
CA PRO A 108 1.57 23.60 -7.02
C PRO A 108 3.00 23.05 -6.98
N TYR A 109 3.62 22.91 -8.15
CA TYR A 109 5.01 22.50 -8.32
C TYR A 109 5.75 23.50 -9.21
N ASN A 110 6.96 23.89 -8.81
CA ASN A 110 7.84 24.80 -9.55
C ASN A 110 8.98 24.07 -10.30
N ASP A 111 9.07 22.74 -10.15
CA ASP A 111 10.07 21.87 -10.76
C ASP A 111 9.48 20.98 -11.88
N VAL A 112 8.28 21.31 -12.35
CA VAL A 112 7.58 20.62 -13.44
C VAL A 112 7.59 21.50 -14.70
N ASN A 113 7.98 20.94 -15.84
CA ASN A 113 7.83 21.59 -17.13
C ASN A 113 6.39 21.38 -17.64
N TYR A 114 5.66 22.47 -17.84
CA TYR A 114 4.26 22.45 -18.24
C TYR A 114 4.01 21.69 -19.56
N ASN A 115 4.83 21.96 -20.58
CA ASN A 115 4.63 21.33 -21.90
C ASN A 115 4.81 19.80 -21.81
N LYS A 116 5.83 19.33 -21.08
CA LYS A 116 6.03 17.90 -20.86
C LYS A 116 4.89 17.27 -20.06
N ALA A 117 4.33 17.97 -19.09
CA ALA A 117 3.20 17.52 -18.32
C ALA A 117 1.92 17.46 -19.20
N MET A 118 1.72 18.46 -20.09
CA MET A 118 0.63 18.45 -21.06
C MET A 118 0.72 17.29 -22.06
N GLU A 119 1.92 16.96 -22.56
CA GLU A 119 2.13 15.77 -23.40
C GLU A 119 1.73 14.48 -22.66
N MET A 120 2.03 14.39 -21.36
CA MET A 120 1.60 13.26 -20.53
C MET A 120 0.09 13.21 -20.31
N LEU A 121 -0.57 14.36 -20.16
CA LEU A 121 -2.01 14.48 -20.03
C LEU A 121 -2.72 14.03 -21.34
N GLU A 122 -2.27 14.52 -22.48
CA GLU A 122 -2.77 14.12 -23.79
C GLU A 122 -2.59 12.61 -24.06
N ALA A 123 -1.46 12.06 -23.61
CA ALA A 123 -1.20 10.62 -23.65
C ALA A 123 -1.94 9.82 -22.56
N ARG A 124 -2.76 10.46 -21.73
CA ARG A 124 -3.51 9.86 -20.60
C ARG A 124 -2.63 9.16 -19.59
N GLN A 125 -1.39 9.63 -19.41
CA GLN A 125 -0.44 9.10 -18.42
C GLN A 125 -0.60 9.78 -17.06
N ILE A 126 -1.15 10.99 -17.04
CA ILE A 126 -1.58 11.73 -15.84
C ILE A 126 -3.03 12.18 -16.00
N LYS A 127 -3.67 12.58 -14.90
CA LYS A 127 -5.11 12.95 -14.87
C LYS A 127 -5.38 14.43 -15.07
N SER A 128 -4.49 15.29 -14.59
CA SER A 128 -4.70 16.73 -14.65
C SER A 128 -3.39 17.47 -14.78
N CYS A 129 -3.42 18.65 -15.43
CA CYS A 129 -2.31 19.55 -15.53
C CYS A 129 -2.84 20.96 -15.79
N GLU A 130 -2.55 21.89 -14.91
CA GLU A 130 -2.86 23.30 -15.05
C GLU A 130 -1.61 24.14 -14.73
N GLN A 131 -1.53 25.36 -15.22
CA GLN A 131 -0.44 26.29 -14.88
C GLN A 131 -1.01 27.65 -14.50
N ASP A 132 -0.50 28.23 -13.42
CA ASP A 132 -0.86 29.58 -13.03
C ASP A 132 0.02 30.66 -13.69
N ARG A 133 -0.30 31.97 -13.41
CA ARG A 133 0.43 33.10 -13.97
C ARG A 133 1.89 33.21 -13.47
N ASN A 134 2.20 32.54 -12.35
CA ASN A 134 3.53 32.54 -11.73
C ASN A 134 4.40 31.38 -12.24
N GLY A 135 3.85 30.54 -13.15
CA GLY A 135 4.55 29.38 -13.74
C GLY A 135 4.51 28.11 -12.89
N TYR A 136 3.75 28.08 -11.79
CA TYR A 136 3.55 26.83 -11.04
C TYR A 136 2.64 25.87 -11.82
N VAL A 137 3.04 24.63 -11.89
CA VAL A 137 2.24 23.54 -12.50
C VAL A 137 1.51 22.79 -11.41
N TYR A 138 0.22 22.60 -11.60
CA TYR A 138 -0.70 22.00 -10.63
C TYR A 138 -0.97 20.55 -10.99
N LEU A 139 -0.55 19.61 -10.13
CA LEU A 139 -0.71 18.16 -10.29
C LEU A 139 -1.18 17.52 -8.98
N SER A 140 -1.78 16.33 -9.09
CA SER A 140 -1.89 15.43 -7.93
C SER A 140 -0.52 14.88 -7.53
N GLN A 141 -0.39 14.38 -6.30
CA GLN A 141 0.85 13.73 -5.86
C GLN A 141 1.21 12.51 -6.73
N VAL A 142 0.21 11.74 -7.16
CA VAL A 142 0.39 10.58 -8.04
C VAL A 142 0.88 11.03 -9.42
N ASP A 143 0.28 12.07 -10.00
CA ASP A 143 0.70 12.63 -11.29
C ASP A 143 2.12 13.18 -11.24
N LYS A 144 2.49 13.85 -10.12
CA LYS A 144 3.86 14.35 -9.90
C LYS A 144 4.86 13.20 -9.83
N LEU A 145 4.54 12.11 -9.11
CA LEU A 145 5.40 10.92 -9.07
C LEU A 145 5.59 10.33 -10.47
N LEU A 146 4.52 10.13 -11.24
CA LEU A 146 4.60 9.62 -12.61
C LEU A 146 5.39 10.54 -13.54
N TYR A 147 5.24 11.86 -13.38
CA TYR A 147 6.02 12.85 -14.10
C TYR A 147 7.52 12.73 -13.80
N ASP A 148 7.90 12.64 -12.52
CA ASP A 148 9.30 12.53 -12.13
C ASP A 148 9.92 11.24 -12.63
N LEU A 149 9.23 10.10 -12.53
CA LEU A 149 9.71 8.81 -13.03
C LEU A 149 9.93 8.82 -14.54
N LYS A 150 9.24 9.66 -15.29
CA LYS A 150 9.42 9.80 -16.74
C LYS A 150 10.52 10.80 -17.10
N HIS A 151 10.59 11.95 -16.42
CA HIS A 151 11.39 13.08 -16.84
C HIS A 151 12.53 13.46 -15.89
N ASN A 152 12.54 12.93 -14.66
CA ASN A 152 13.43 13.38 -13.58
C ASN A 152 13.75 12.24 -12.60
N ARG A 153 14.25 11.12 -13.13
CA ARG A 153 14.47 9.87 -12.38
C ARG A 153 15.42 9.97 -11.20
N ASP A 154 16.32 10.98 -11.22
CA ASP A 154 17.29 11.24 -10.15
C ASP A 154 16.71 12.15 -9.04
N ASN A 155 15.42 12.51 -9.13
CA ASN A 155 14.77 13.36 -8.12
C ASN A 155 14.70 12.63 -6.77
N ARG A 156 15.35 13.22 -5.75
CA ARG A 156 15.33 12.71 -4.37
C ARG A 156 14.12 13.15 -3.56
N ARG A 157 13.12 13.80 -4.20
CA ARG A 157 11.90 14.33 -3.58
C ARG A 157 10.66 13.60 -4.07
N MET A 158 10.80 12.38 -4.60
CA MET A 158 9.68 11.54 -4.98
C MET A 158 9.04 10.96 -3.72
N ILE A 159 8.16 11.74 -3.10
CA ILE A 159 7.43 11.42 -1.87
C ILE A 159 5.95 11.59 -2.15
N VAL A 160 5.15 10.63 -1.68
CA VAL A 160 3.68 10.72 -1.67
C VAL A 160 3.22 10.56 -0.24
N SER A 161 2.59 11.61 0.32
CA SER A 161 2.17 11.63 1.72
C SER A 161 0.66 11.84 1.85
N LEU A 162 0.04 10.99 2.65
CA LEU A 162 -1.37 11.09 3.04
C LEU A 162 -1.57 11.88 4.33
N TRP A 163 -0.45 12.19 5.04
CA TRP A 163 -0.49 12.88 6.32
C TRP A 163 -0.55 14.39 6.13
N ASN A 164 -1.75 14.91 6.02
CA ASN A 164 -1.99 16.34 5.93
C ASN A 164 -2.55 16.86 7.27
N VAL A 165 -1.72 17.54 8.05
CA VAL A 165 -2.08 18.01 9.40
C VAL A 165 -3.34 18.89 9.39
N ALA A 166 -3.53 19.71 8.36
CA ALA A 166 -4.70 20.58 8.23
C ALA A 166 -6.02 19.82 8.06
N ASP A 167 -5.97 18.58 7.56
CA ASP A 167 -7.16 17.78 7.26
C ASP A 167 -7.38 16.60 8.23
N LEU A 168 -6.46 16.33 9.19
CA LEU A 168 -6.55 15.17 10.09
C LEU A 168 -7.84 15.12 10.89
N HIS A 169 -8.40 16.28 11.25
CA HIS A 169 -9.65 16.40 12.00
C HIS A 169 -10.87 15.97 11.18
N ASP A 170 -10.77 15.98 9.85
CA ASP A 170 -11.84 15.61 8.91
C ASP A 170 -11.59 14.24 8.25
N MET A 171 -10.88 13.36 8.93
CA MET A 171 -10.63 11.99 8.50
C MET A 171 -11.39 11.01 9.41
N ALA A 172 -12.20 10.11 8.84
CA ALA A 172 -12.85 9.04 9.62
C ALA A 172 -11.82 8.11 10.27
N LEU A 173 -10.72 7.83 9.57
CA LEU A 173 -9.54 7.15 10.08
C LEU A 173 -8.29 7.83 9.53
N GLN A 174 -7.43 8.30 10.42
CA GLN A 174 -6.13 8.85 10.03
C GLN A 174 -5.23 7.77 9.41
N PRO A 175 -4.55 8.05 8.27
CA PRO A 175 -3.81 7.04 7.53
C PRO A 175 -2.79 6.29 8.38
N CYS A 176 -2.84 4.96 8.37
CA CYS A 176 -1.84 4.10 9.01
C CYS A 176 -0.61 3.98 8.09
N ALA A 177 -0.79 3.50 6.88
CA ALA A 177 0.18 3.55 5.78
C ALA A 177 0.12 4.96 5.18
N TYR A 178 0.96 5.88 5.67
CA TYR A 178 0.75 7.30 5.43
C TYR A 178 1.73 7.94 4.45
N GLU A 179 2.87 7.29 4.17
CA GLU A 179 3.88 7.87 3.30
C GLU A 179 4.63 6.82 2.50
N THR A 180 4.93 7.16 1.25
CA THR A 180 5.82 6.37 0.39
C THR A 180 6.93 7.23 -0.16
N LEU A 181 8.16 6.70 -0.13
CA LEU A 181 9.35 7.32 -0.70
C LEU A 181 9.87 6.46 -1.85
N TRP A 182 10.18 7.10 -2.96
CA TRP A 182 10.54 6.43 -4.20
C TRP A 182 11.91 6.86 -4.70
N ASN A 183 12.64 5.95 -5.29
CA ASN A 183 13.86 6.24 -6.02
C ASN A 183 14.10 5.21 -7.13
N VAL A 184 14.96 5.57 -8.08
CA VAL A 184 15.37 4.70 -9.17
C VAL A 184 16.86 4.42 -9.05
N GLN A 185 17.24 3.14 -9.10
CA GLN A 185 18.61 2.68 -9.13
C GLN A 185 18.75 1.57 -10.17
N ASP A 186 19.70 1.67 -11.07
CA ASP A 186 19.98 0.64 -12.10
C ASP A 186 18.72 0.19 -12.86
N ASN A 187 17.91 1.17 -13.29
CA ASN A 187 16.63 0.97 -13.97
C ASN A 187 15.55 0.22 -13.13
N LYS A 188 15.74 0.13 -11.82
CA LYS A 188 14.80 -0.49 -10.87
C LYS A 188 14.13 0.56 -10.02
N LEU A 189 12.81 0.45 -9.86
CA LEU A 189 12.02 1.30 -9.00
C LEU A 189 11.97 0.73 -7.58
N ASN A 190 12.51 1.47 -6.63
CA ASN A 190 12.48 1.13 -5.22
C ASN A 190 11.43 1.96 -4.49
N CYS A 191 10.81 1.38 -3.46
CA CYS A 191 9.82 2.04 -2.63
C CYS A 191 10.04 1.72 -1.15
N ILE A 192 9.92 2.75 -0.30
CA ILE A 192 9.75 2.59 1.14
C ILE A 192 8.30 2.97 1.47
N LEU A 193 7.58 2.08 2.13
CA LEU A 193 6.31 2.39 2.80
C LEU A 193 6.57 2.69 4.26
N ILE A 194 6.12 3.85 4.74
CA ILE A 194 6.14 4.21 6.16
C ILE A 194 4.73 4.10 6.73
N GLN A 195 4.59 3.27 7.76
CA GLN A 195 3.35 3.02 8.46
C GLN A 195 3.49 3.40 9.93
N ARG A 196 2.63 4.33 10.43
CA ARG A 196 2.69 4.79 11.82
C ARG A 196 2.22 3.72 12.81
N SER A 197 1.32 2.85 12.36
CA SER A 197 0.67 1.82 13.18
C SER A 197 0.27 0.64 12.30
N GLY A 198 0.62 -0.58 12.68
CA GLY A 198 0.36 -1.80 11.92
C GLY A 198 -0.22 -2.91 12.77
N ASP A 199 -1.45 -3.34 12.46
CA ASP A 199 -2.05 -4.55 13.00
C ASP A 199 -1.47 -5.77 12.27
N GLU A 200 -0.69 -6.58 12.97
CA GLU A 200 -0.08 -7.78 12.41
C GLU A 200 -1.14 -8.85 12.08
N GLY A 201 -2.29 -8.82 12.74
CA GLY A 201 -3.37 -9.77 12.49
C GLY A 201 -4.00 -9.59 11.10
N LEU A 202 -4.31 -8.37 10.70
CA LEU A 202 -5.11 -8.07 9.51
C LEU A 202 -4.42 -7.08 8.57
N GLY A 203 -3.99 -5.91 9.08
CA GLY A 203 -3.53 -4.80 8.25
C GLY A 203 -2.19 -5.06 7.56
N ILE A 204 -1.18 -5.52 8.28
CA ILE A 204 0.17 -5.70 7.73
C ILE A 204 0.22 -6.71 6.57
N PRO A 205 -0.39 -7.93 6.67
CA PRO A 205 -0.41 -8.86 5.55
C PRO A 205 -1.07 -8.30 4.29
N PHE A 206 -2.07 -7.44 4.48
CA PHE A 206 -2.81 -6.77 3.41
C PHE A 206 -1.96 -5.68 2.76
N ASN A 207 -1.40 -4.76 3.57
CA ASN A 207 -0.57 -3.65 3.09
C ASN A 207 0.70 -4.14 2.40
N LEU A 208 1.30 -5.24 2.87
CA LEU A 208 2.49 -5.84 2.28
C LEU A 208 2.26 -6.19 0.80
N SER A 209 1.23 -6.98 0.50
CA SER A 209 0.91 -7.37 -0.87
C SER A 209 0.37 -6.20 -1.71
N GLN A 210 -0.37 -5.28 -1.09
CA GLN A 210 -0.95 -4.10 -1.72
C GLN A 210 0.12 -3.15 -2.26
N TYR A 211 1.05 -2.70 -1.42
CA TYR A 211 2.09 -1.74 -1.82
C TYR A 211 3.19 -2.39 -2.67
N SER A 212 3.45 -3.68 -2.50
CA SER A 212 4.30 -4.40 -3.45
C SER A 212 3.69 -4.42 -4.85
N SER A 213 2.37 -4.65 -4.98
CA SER A 213 1.68 -4.55 -6.27
C SER A 213 1.79 -3.15 -6.88
N LEU A 214 1.70 -2.10 -6.05
CA LEU A 214 1.86 -0.72 -6.49
C LEU A 214 3.23 -0.48 -7.15
N VAL A 215 4.31 -1.02 -6.56
CA VAL A 215 5.66 -0.91 -7.14
C VAL A 215 5.72 -1.54 -8.52
N TYR A 216 5.17 -2.75 -8.68
CA TYR A 216 5.12 -3.40 -10.00
C TYR A 216 4.33 -2.59 -11.03
N MET A 217 3.17 -2.05 -10.64
CA MET A 217 2.30 -1.27 -11.55
C MET A 217 2.98 0.02 -12.00
N ILE A 218 3.54 0.78 -11.07
CA ILE A 218 4.21 2.06 -11.37
C ILE A 218 5.50 1.81 -12.16
N ALA A 219 6.31 0.81 -11.78
CA ALA A 219 7.51 0.44 -12.52
C ALA A 219 7.16 0.13 -13.98
N HIS A 220 6.16 -0.71 -14.22
CA HIS A 220 5.77 -1.11 -15.57
C HIS A 220 5.39 0.09 -16.46
N VAL A 221 4.50 0.99 -15.99
CA VAL A 221 4.05 2.14 -16.80
C VAL A 221 5.13 3.21 -16.97
N SER A 222 6.17 3.18 -16.11
CA SER A 222 7.31 4.09 -16.18
C SER A 222 8.50 3.52 -16.96
N GLY A 223 8.36 2.30 -17.52
CA GLY A 223 9.45 1.62 -18.24
C GLY A 223 10.61 1.24 -17.34
N LEU A 224 10.33 0.85 -16.10
CA LEU A 224 11.27 0.41 -15.08
C LEU A 224 10.97 -1.04 -14.67
N GLU A 225 11.95 -1.69 -14.04
CA GLU A 225 11.76 -2.96 -13.36
C GLU A 225 11.38 -2.72 -11.88
N PRO A 226 10.60 -3.61 -11.24
CA PRO A 226 10.40 -3.54 -9.79
C PRO A 226 11.72 -3.82 -9.08
N GLY A 227 12.05 -3.02 -8.07
CA GLY A 227 13.28 -3.13 -7.29
C GLY A 227 13.03 -3.58 -5.86
N MET A 228 13.59 -2.85 -4.90
CA MET A 228 13.41 -3.12 -3.46
C MET A 228 12.12 -2.50 -2.94
N PHE A 229 11.36 -3.26 -2.19
CA PHE A 229 10.28 -2.77 -1.35
C PHE A 229 10.66 -2.89 0.12
N THR A 230 10.61 -1.77 0.83
CA THR A 230 10.86 -1.74 2.28
C THR A 230 9.61 -1.28 3.00
N HIS A 231 9.15 -2.05 3.98
CA HIS A 231 8.01 -1.70 4.83
C HIS A 231 8.50 -1.36 6.23
N VAL A 232 8.34 -0.11 6.62
CA VAL A 232 8.71 0.42 7.95
C VAL A 232 7.45 0.61 8.78
N VAL A 233 7.35 -0.07 9.90
CA VAL A 233 6.21 -0.01 10.82
C VAL A 233 6.67 0.55 12.16
N ASN A 234 6.20 1.77 12.51
CA ASN A 234 6.59 2.44 13.76
C ASN A 234 6.01 1.74 15.00
N ASN A 235 4.73 1.39 14.99
CA ASN A 235 4.05 0.65 16.05
C ASN A 235 3.47 -0.64 15.46
N ALA A 236 4.23 -1.72 15.46
CA ALA A 236 3.80 -3.05 15.06
C ALA A 236 3.11 -3.72 16.25
N HIS A 237 1.84 -4.10 16.11
CA HIS A 237 1.05 -4.58 17.26
C HIS A 237 0.14 -5.75 16.92
N ILE A 238 -0.19 -6.50 17.97
CA ILE A 238 -1.12 -7.62 17.96
C ILE A 238 -2.21 -7.33 18.99
N TYR A 239 -3.46 -7.27 18.54
CA TYR A 239 -4.60 -7.17 19.45
C TYR A 239 -4.77 -8.43 20.28
N LYS A 240 -5.26 -8.29 21.52
CA LYS A 240 -5.41 -9.41 22.46
C LYS A 240 -6.23 -10.56 21.88
N ASN A 241 -7.31 -10.26 21.17
CA ASN A 241 -8.17 -11.24 20.51
C ASN A 241 -7.51 -11.96 19.31
N HIS A 242 -6.38 -11.47 18.80
CA HIS A 242 -5.62 -12.09 17.70
C HIS A 242 -4.49 -13.01 18.16
N VAL A 243 -4.07 -12.92 19.43
CA VAL A 243 -2.87 -13.59 19.96
C VAL A 243 -2.90 -15.10 19.70
N ASP A 244 -3.99 -15.80 20.07
CA ASP A 244 -4.05 -17.25 19.92
C ASP A 244 -4.09 -17.67 18.45
N THR A 245 -4.71 -16.86 17.58
CA THR A 245 -4.74 -17.10 16.13
C THR A 245 -3.37 -16.94 15.50
N LEU A 246 -2.60 -15.96 15.94
CA LEU A 246 -1.23 -15.73 15.45
C LEU A 246 -0.24 -16.80 15.97
N LYS A 247 -0.39 -17.29 17.19
CA LYS A 247 0.36 -18.46 17.67
C LYS A 247 0.10 -19.70 16.80
N LYS A 248 -1.16 -19.97 16.44
CA LYS A 248 -1.50 -21.04 15.48
C LYS A 248 -0.90 -20.80 14.11
N GLN A 249 -0.78 -19.52 13.65
CA GLN A 249 -0.12 -19.21 12.39
C GLN A 249 1.37 -19.54 12.44
N ILE A 250 2.06 -19.25 13.54
CA ILE A 250 3.46 -19.63 13.74
C ILE A 250 3.62 -21.16 13.74
N GLU A 251 2.81 -21.87 14.53
CA GLU A 251 2.88 -23.35 14.61
C GLU A 251 2.73 -24.01 13.24
N ARG A 252 1.70 -23.60 12.47
CA ARG A 252 1.44 -24.21 11.15
C ARG A 252 2.44 -23.83 10.07
N SER A 253 3.22 -22.76 10.26
CA SER A 253 4.23 -22.32 9.29
C SER A 253 5.33 -23.35 9.02
N GLN A 254 5.50 -24.34 9.92
CA GLN A 254 6.36 -25.50 9.69
C GLN A 254 5.95 -26.32 8.46
N ASN A 255 4.69 -26.20 8.00
CA ASN A 255 4.18 -26.89 6.82
C ASN A 255 4.37 -26.10 5.51
N LEU A 256 5.13 -24.99 5.52
CA LEU A 256 5.43 -24.17 4.34
C LEU A 256 6.59 -24.74 3.48
N GLU A 257 7.23 -25.82 3.92
CA GLU A 257 8.24 -26.50 3.14
C GLU A 257 7.65 -26.99 1.81
N ASN A 258 8.36 -26.74 0.72
CA ASN A 258 7.97 -27.12 -0.65
C ASN A 258 6.83 -26.32 -1.31
N MET A 259 6.28 -25.29 -0.70
CA MET A 259 5.36 -24.38 -1.40
C MET A 259 6.10 -23.57 -2.47
N LYS A 260 5.47 -23.40 -3.63
CA LYS A 260 6.01 -22.57 -4.71
C LYS A 260 6.06 -21.11 -4.31
N GLN A 261 7.07 -20.40 -4.80
CA GLN A 261 7.19 -18.95 -4.60
C GLN A 261 6.12 -18.22 -5.38
N PRO A 262 5.30 -17.37 -4.73
CA PRO A 262 4.29 -16.57 -5.40
C PRO A 262 4.94 -15.55 -6.35
N LYS A 263 4.33 -15.34 -7.51
CA LYS A 263 4.74 -14.33 -8.49
C LYS A 263 3.59 -13.41 -8.82
N LEU A 264 3.90 -12.15 -9.05
CA LEU A 264 2.92 -11.20 -9.57
C LEU A 264 3.02 -11.13 -11.10
N ILE A 265 1.89 -11.31 -11.76
CA ILE A 265 1.74 -11.13 -13.20
C ILE A 265 0.96 -9.84 -13.44
N ILE A 266 1.55 -8.95 -14.24
CA ILE A 266 0.91 -7.71 -14.68
C ILE A 266 0.63 -7.80 -16.19
N ASN A 267 -0.54 -7.33 -16.60
CA ASN A 267 -0.89 -7.19 -18.00
C ASN A 267 0.00 -6.13 -18.67
N LYS A 268 0.95 -6.60 -19.47
CA LYS A 268 1.95 -5.74 -20.15
C LYS A 268 1.35 -4.84 -21.25
N ASN A 269 0.09 -5.03 -21.63
CA ASN A 269 -0.60 -4.16 -22.60
C ASN A 269 -1.10 -2.86 -21.97
N VAL A 270 -1.19 -2.77 -20.64
CA VAL A 270 -1.54 -1.54 -19.92
C VAL A 270 -0.41 -0.51 -20.09
N LYS A 271 -0.75 0.70 -20.55
CA LYS A 271 0.22 1.76 -20.86
C LYS A 271 0.09 2.99 -19.98
N SER A 272 -0.92 3.02 -19.09
CA SER A 272 -1.13 4.10 -18.15
C SER A 272 -1.55 3.52 -16.80
N PHE A 273 -1.06 4.12 -15.72
CA PHE A 273 -1.44 3.76 -14.36
C PHE A 273 -2.96 3.85 -14.13
N TYR A 274 -3.61 4.80 -14.79
CA TYR A 274 -5.02 5.10 -14.58
C TYR A 274 -6.01 4.19 -15.33
N VAL A 275 -5.53 3.22 -16.09
CA VAL A 275 -6.40 2.27 -16.82
C VAL A 275 -6.28 0.82 -16.32
N TYR A 276 -5.45 0.56 -15.30
CA TYR A 276 -5.40 -0.76 -14.67
C TYR A 276 -6.77 -1.16 -14.12
N LYS A 277 -7.09 -2.43 -14.29
CA LYS A 277 -8.25 -3.10 -13.68
C LYS A 277 -7.75 -4.19 -12.72
N PRO A 278 -8.56 -4.65 -11.75
CA PRO A 278 -8.16 -5.73 -10.86
C PRO A 278 -7.70 -7.01 -11.58
N GLU A 279 -8.26 -7.28 -12.77
CA GLU A 279 -7.96 -8.46 -13.59
C GLU A 279 -6.57 -8.37 -14.26
N ASP A 280 -6.01 -7.16 -14.40
CA ASP A 280 -4.68 -6.93 -14.97
C ASP A 280 -3.54 -7.29 -13.99
N ILE A 281 -3.87 -7.60 -12.73
CA ILE A 281 -2.94 -7.85 -11.63
C ILE A 281 -3.30 -9.19 -11.00
N GLN A 282 -2.51 -10.22 -11.27
CA GLN A 282 -2.81 -11.58 -10.87
C GLN A 282 -1.63 -12.22 -10.14
N LEU A 283 -1.95 -13.14 -9.23
CA LEU A 283 -0.96 -14.01 -8.60
C LEU A 283 -0.85 -15.33 -9.36
N ASP A 284 0.39 -15.74 -9.62
CA ASP A 284 0.74 -17.08 -10.06
C ASP A 284 1.40 -17.85 -8.92
N ASN A 285 1.14 -19.15 -8.86
CA ASN A 285 1.68 -20.06 -7.84
C ASN A 285 1.35 -19.65 -6.38
N TYR A 286 0.21 -19.00 -6.12
CA TYR A 286 -0.19 -18.64 -4.77
C TYR A 286 -0.89 -19.80 -4.06
N GLU A 287 -0.10 -20.58 -3.34
CA GLU A 287 -0.55 -21.62 -2.40
C GLU A 287 -0.52 -21.05 -0.97
N HIS A 288 -1.42 -21.49 -0.10
CA HIS A 288 -1.50 -21.03 1.29
C HIS A 288 -2.12 -22.07 2.23
N LEU A 289 -1.84 -21.97 3.53
CA LEU A 289 -2.33 -22.88 4.57
C LEU A 289 -3.79 -22.62 5.02
N GLY A 290 -4.57 -21.87 4.23
CA GLY A 290 -5.96 -21.57 4.52
C GLY A 290 -6.19 -20.31 5.36
N LYS A 291 -7.48 -19.99 5.57
CA LYS A 291 -7.89 -18.79 6.32
C LYS A 291 -7.58 -18.91 7.81
N LEU A 292 -7.31 -17.77 8.43
CA LEU A 292 -7.29 -17.56 9.87
C LEU A 292 -8.19 -16.34 10.16
N PRO A 293 -9.47 -16.57 10.47
CA PRO A 293 -10.39 -15.47 10.75
C PRO A 293 -9.97 -14.72 12.03
N MET A 294 -10.02 -13.41 11.95
CA MET A 294 -9.80 -12.49 13.06
C MET A 294 -10.79 -11.33 12.94
N GLU A 295 -11.27 -10.82 14.07
CA GLU A 295 -12.23 -9.72 14.11
C GLU A 295 -11.49 -8.39 14.05
N VAL A 296 -12.06 -7.41 13.33
CA VAL A 296 -11.51 -6.05 13.29
C VAL A 296 -11.71 -5.38 14.65
N SER A 297 -10.68 -4.70 15.15
CA SER A 297 -10.76 -3.88 16.36
C SER A 297 -10.89 -2.41 15.95
N VAL A 298 -12.06 -1.80 16.18
CA VAL A 298 -12.43 -0.42 15.79
C VAL A 298 -12.43 0.53 16.97
#